data_9539a4ce0de595dff4b52d64eacdf855
#
_entry.id   9539a4ce0de595dff4b52d64eacdf855
#
_cell.length_a   1.000
_cell.length_b   1.000
_cell.length_c   1.000
_cell.angle_alpha   90.00
_cell.angle_beta   90.00
_cell.angle_gamma   90.00
#
_symmetry.space_group_name_H-M   'P 1'
#
loop_
_entity.id
_entity.type
_entity.pdbx_description
1 polymer ?
#
loop_
_entity_poly.entity_id
_entity_poly.type
_entity_poly.pdbx_seq_one_letter_code
_entity_poly.pdbx_strand_id
1 'polypeptide(L)'
;MKRLLGAAVVAVLAVSLVACSGKARVRQPAELVKVSNQFDLAPVWSLSIGSSEPFNFHPAVAGDAVYAASRRGSLRKIDLQSGKTVWDVTVPEKLSIGPGSDGKVTAVVTTEGDVFAYDDSGKNIWKFHIGGEVLTAPVVAGGVVVIRGLDNRFVGLDAATGKRRWIYQRQQSALSLRVGYGMLSIGDEVIVTGFAGGRFGMIGIANGGLVWETPISFPKGFSEIERLNDVSAKPSMEGERICAVSYQGRIGCAQARTGNLTWFKDFSSFTGTTQSTEFVFAANEKSHVTAFRSSDGVQVWENTQLTWRDVGEPLAIGRVVLMGDKQGYVHAMSQSGGEMLARIRHDTTPVTAAPIAVGGLILVQSQGGKLTAYSPK
;
A
#
# COMPACT_ATOMS: atom_id res chain seq x y z
N MET A 1 53.60 -34.28 -29.08
CA MET A 1 52.98 -32.97 -29.33
C MET A 1 51.45 -32.97 -29.23
N LYS A 2 50.71 -33.96 -29.78
CA LYS A 2 49.21 -34.00 -29.76
C LYS A 2 48.58 -34.13 -28.36
N ARG A 3 49.25 -34.73 -27.35
CA ARG A 3 48.73 -34.88 -25.98
C ARG A 3 48.88 -33.63 -25.11
N LEU A 4 49.85 -32.77 -25.40
CA LEU A 4 50.07 -31.51 -24.69
C LEU A 4 49.09 -30.42 -25.13
N LEU A 5 48.67 -30.41 -26.41
CA LEU A 5 47.65 -29.48 -26.90
C LEU A 5 46.26 -29.78 -26.31
N GLY A 6 45.91 -31.08 -26.11
CA GLY A 6 44.63 -31.43 -25.51
C GLY A 6 44.48 -30.99 -24.07
N ALA A 7 45.55 -31.07 -23.28
CA ALA A 7 45.54 -30.63 -21.88
C ALA A 7 45.43 -29.10 -21.72
N ALA A 8 46.06 -28.34 -22.62
CA ALA A 8 45.98 -26.87 -22.60
C ALA A 8 44.57 -26.35 -22.96
N VAL A 9 43.88 -26.98 -23.92
CA VAL A 9 42.51 -26.60 -24.31
C VAL A 9 41.50 -26.92 -23.19
N VAL A 10 41.64 -28.05 -22.50
CA VAL A 10 40.77 -28.40 -21.37
C VAL A 10 41.00 -27.46 -20.17
N ALA A 11 42.24 -27.04 -19.92
CA ALA A 11 42.55 -26.09 -18.86
C ALA A 11 41.97 -24.67 -19.12
N VAL A 12 41.99 -24.21 -20.40
CA VAL A 12 41.42 -22.93 -20.81
C VAL A 12 39.89 -22.96 -20.73
N LEU A 13 39.23 -24.05 -21.08
CA LEU A 13 37.76 -24.21 -20.92
C LEU A 13 37.34 -24.27 -19.45
N ALA A 14 38.15 -24.85 -18.56
CA ALA A 14 37.84 -24.92 -17.12
C ALA A 14 37.95 -23.57 -16.45
N VAL A 15 38.85 -22.69 -16.88
CA VAL A 15 39.01 -21.31 -16.32
C VAL A 15 37.87 -20.39 -16.78
N SER A 16 37.29 -20.60 -17.98
CA SER A 16 36.17 -19.78 -18.47
C SER A 16 34.82 -20.08 -17.78
N LEU A 17 34.66 -21.24 -17.11
CA LEU A 17 33.44 -21.59 -16.37
C LEU A 17 33.37 -20.98 -14.96
N VAL A 18 34.49 -20.50 -14.41
CA VAL A 18 34.54 -19.88 -13.08
C VAL A 18 34.19 -18.38 -13.13
N ALA A 19 34.24 -17.74 -14.30
CA ALA A 19 34.03 -16.30 -14.46
C ALA A 19 32.54 -15.84 -14.38
N CYS A 20 31.56 -16.77 -14.38
CA CYS A 20 30.13 -16.41 -14.36
C CYS A 20 29.42 -16.61 -13.01
N SER A 21 30.11 -16.93 -11.94
CA SER A 21 29.51 -16.99 -10.60
C SER A 21 29.55 -15.62 -9.88
N GLY A 22 29.19 -14.57 -10.57
CA GLY A 22 28.88 -13.30 -9.93
C GLY A 22 27.64 -13.50 -9.05
N LYS A 23 27.83 -13.81 -7.75
CA LYS A 23 26.74 -13.74 -6.78
C LYS A 23 26.12 -12.36 -6.93
N ALA A 24 24.87 -12.29 -7.38
CA ALA A 24 24.12 -11.04 -7.34
C ALA A 24 24.31 -10.46 -5.94
N ARG A 25 24.88 -9.25 -5.84
CA ARG A 25 25.07 -8.59 -4.54
C ARG A 25 23.69 -8.43 -3.92
N VAL A 26 23.38 -9.26 -2.93
CA VAL A 26 22.17 -9.09 -2.13
C VAL A 26 22.26 -7.70 -1.51
N ARG A 27 21.29 -6.86 -1.82
CA ARG A 27 21.19 -5.51 -1.25
C ARG A 27 21.02 -5.65 0.25
N GLN A 28 21.98 -5.15 1.02
CA GLN A 28 21.94 -5.21 2.48
C GLN A 28 21.19 -3.99 3.01
N PRO A 29 20.22 -4.16 3.93
CA PRO A 29 19.59 -3.04 4.62
C PRO A 29 20.64 -2.22 5.38
N ALA A 30 20.50 -0.90 5.33
CA ALA A 30 21.36 -0.02 6.12
C ALA A 30 21.28 -0.37 7.61
N GLU A 31 22.43 -0.33 8.28
CA GLU A 31 22.49 -0.49 9.72
C GLU A 31 21.69 0.61 10.43
N LEU A 32 21.01 0.24 11.51
CA LEU A 32 20.21 1.19 12.27
C LEU A 32 21.10 2.08 13.12
N VAL A 33 21.16 3.36 12.79
CA VAL A 33 21.81 4.38 13.65
C VAL A 33 21.07 4.45 14.97
N LYS A 34 21.79 4.65 16.07
CA LYS A 34 21.17 4.86 17.39
C LYS A 34 20.33 6.14 17.35
N VAL A 35 19.08 6.03 17.76
CA VAL A 35 18.14 7.16 17.87
C VAL A 35 17.84 7.38 19.34
N SER A 36 17.98 8.62 19.80
CA SER A 36 17.44 9.05 21.08
C SER A 36 16.01 9.50 20.83
N ASN A 37 15.03 8.69 21.23
CA ASN A 37 13.63 8.99 20.99
C ASN A 37 13.24 10.32 21.66
N GLN A 38 12.69 11.24 20.87
CA GLN A 38 12.20 12.54 21.34
C GLN A 38 10.74 12.47 21.84
N PHE A 39 10.05 11.38 21.52
CA PHE A 39 8.72 11.04 22.02
C PHE A 39 8.55 9.53 22.02
N ASP A 40 7.60 9.04 22.80
CA ASP A 40 7.31 7.62 22.87
C ASP A 40 5.98 7.29 22.19
N LEU A 41 5.96 6.17 21.48
CA LEU A 41 4.74 5.51 21.03
C LEU A 41 4.40 4.43 22.07
N ALA A 42 3.55 4.77 23.04
CA ALA A 42 3.17 3.82 24.07
C ALA A 42 2.04 2.91 23.58
N PRO A 43 2.17 1.56 23.67
CA PRO A 43 1.09 0.68 23.31
C PRO A 43 -0.09 0.83 24.26
N VAL A 44 -1.28 1.04 23.72
CA VAL A 44 -2.55 1.07 24.46
C VAL A 44 -3.12 -0.34 24.53
N TRP A 45 -3.16 -1.03 23.40
CA TRP A 45 -3.53 -2.42 23.30
C TRP A 45 -2.80 -3.10 22.14
N SER A 46 -2.72 -4.42 22.19
CA SER A 46 -2.09 -5.22 21.14
C SER A 46 -2.82 -6.58 21.01
N LEU A 47 -3.05 -7.00 19.77
CA LEU A 47 -3.74 -8.24 19.42
C LEU A 47 -2.95 -9.01 18.35
N SER A 48 -3.10 -10.34 18.35
CA SER A 48 -2.67 -11.19 17.25
C SER A 48 -3.89 -11.56 16.40
N ILE A 49 -3.88 -11.11 15.14
CA ILE A 49 -4.95 -11.39 14.16
C ILE A 49 -4.64 -12.67 13.37
N GLY A 50 -3.38 -13.03 13.27
CA GLY A 50 -2.84 -14.08 12.42
C GLY A 50 -2.19 -13.52 11.16
N SER A 51 -1.23 -14.29 10.60
CA SER A 51 -0.37 -13.85 9.50
C SER A 51 -1.17 -13.52 8.24
N SER A 52 -0.73 -12.47 7.54
CA SER A 52 -1.17 -12.11 6.17
C SER A 52 -0.19 -12.57 5.09
N GLU A 53 0.98 -13.09 5.45
CA GLU A 53 2.03 -13.47 4.50
C GLU A 53 1.52 -14.37 3.37
N PRO A 54 1.97 -14.12 2.12
CA PRO A 54 2.96 -13.13 1.67
C PRO A 54 2.35 -11.75 1.32
N PHE A 55 1.11 -11.50 1.69
CA PHE A 55 0.38 -10.27 1.32
C PHE A 55 0.49 -9.19 2.40
N ASN A 56 0.21 -7.95 2.01
CA ASN A 56 0.14 -6.80 2.91
C ASN A 56 -1.32 -6.49 3.23
N PHE A 57 -1.81 -6.97 4.38
CA PHE A 57 -3.15 -6.63 4.82
C PHE A 57 -3.13 -5.34 5.63
N HIS A 58 -4.06 -4.45 5.29
CA HIS A 58 -4.35 -3.25 6.07
C HIS A 58 -5.63 -3.48 6.86
N PRO A 59 -5.75 -3.04 8.10
CA PRO A 59 -7.03 -2.99 8.77
C PRO A 59 -7.90 -1.91 8.15
N ALA A 60 -9.22 -2.10 8.15
CA ALA A 60 -10.18 -1.04 7.86
C ALA A 60 -10.62 -0.40 9.17
N VAL A 61 -10.96 0.90 9.13
CA VAL A 61 -11.49 1.63 10.27
C VAL A 61 -12.79 2.30 9.86
N ALA A 62 -13.83 2.12 10.66
CA ALA A 62 -15.10 2.80 10.47
C ALA A 62 -15.72 3.15 11.84
N GLY A 63 -15.94 4.44 12.09
CA GLY A 63 -16.34 4.94 13.40
C GLY A 63 -15.36 4.52 14.51
N ASP A 64 -15.87 3.92 15.56
CA ASP A 64 -15.10 3.44 16.71
C ASP A 64 -14.67 1.95 16.57
N ALA A 65 -14.68 1.41 15.37
CA ALA A 65 -14.33 0.01 15.12
C ALA A 65 -13.17 -0.15 14.15
N VAL A 66 -12.32 -1.14 14.44
CA VAL A 66 -11.23 -1.62 13.59
C VAL A 66 -11.60 -3.01 13.08
N TYR A 67 -11.52 -3.21 11.77
CA TYR A 67 -11.75 -4.49 11.13
C TYR A 67 -10.41 -5.03 10.64
N ALA A 68 -10.03 -6.20 11.10
CA ALA A 68 -8.75 -6.81 10.75
C ALA A 68 -8.94 -8.27 10.37
N ALA A 69 -8.12 -8.72 9.42
CA ALA A 69 -8.21 -10.08 8.90
C ALA A 69 -6.84 -10.74 8.79
N SER A 70 -6.83 -12.07 8.79
CA SER A 70 -5.67 -12.89 8.47
C SER A 70 -5.87 -13.63 7.15
N ARG A 71 -4.77 -14.05 6.53
CA ARG A 71 -4.83 -14.86 5.31
C ARG A 71 -5.62 -16.16 5.48
N ARG A 72 -5.63 -16.74 6.68
CA ARG A 72 -6.35 -18.00 6.98
C ARG A 72 -7.85 -17.82 7.18
N GLY A 73 -8.37 -16.60 6.99
CA GLY A 73 -9.81 -16.34 7.05
C GLY A 73 -10.31 -15.80 8.41
N SER A 74 -9.48 -15.60 9.42
CA SER A 74 -9.94 -14.87 10.61
C SER A 74 -10.31 -13.44 10.20
N LEU A 75 -11.51 -12.99 10.56
CA LEU A 75 -12.00 -11.62 10.37
C LEU A 75 -12.61 -11.15 11.68
N ARG A 76 -12.12 -10.03 12.21
CA ARG A 76 -12.52 -9.49 13.52
C ARG A 76 -12.97 -8.05 13.43
N LYS A 77 -14.02 -7.73 14.18
CA LYS A 77 -14.37 -6.38 14.58
C LYS A 77 -13.82 -6.13 15.98
N ILE A 78 -13.10 -5.05 16.15
CA ILE A 78 -12.38 -4.71 17.37
C ILE A 78 -12.78 -3.29 17.76
N ASP A 79 -13.06 -3.07 19.03
CA ASP A 79 -13.29 -1.73 19.55
C ASP A 79 -11.99 -0.92 19.52
N LEU A 80 -12.02 0.24 18.89
CA LEU A 80 -10.84 1.07 18.62
C LEU A 80 -10.10 1.48 19.89
N GLN A 81 -10.82 1.86 20.93
CA GLN A 81 -10.21 2.43 22.14
C GLN A 81 -9.67 1.35 23.07
N SER A 82 -10.41 0.28 23.25
CA SER A 82 -10.07 -0.76 24.23
C SER A 82 -9.33 -1.96 23.64
N GLY A 83 -9.35 -2.15 22.32
CA GLY A 83 -8.84 -3.35 21.68
C GLY A 83 -9.69 -4.61 21.93
N LYS A 84 -10.85 -4.51 22.54
CA LYS A 84 -11.73 -5.66 22.78
C LYS A 84 -12.34 -6.14 21.46
N THR A 85 -12.27 -7.46 21.23
CA THR A 85 -12.95 -8.08 20.10
C THR A 85 -14.46 -8.02 20.31
N VAL A 86 -15.17 -7.38 19.39
CA VAL A 86 -16.64 -7.28 19.37
C VAL A 86 -17.23 -8.57 18.79
N TRP A 87 -16.70 -9.02 17.63
CA TRP A 87 -16.98 -10.32 17.06
C TRP A 87 -15.74 -10.85 16.30
N ASP A 88 -15.68 -12.17 16.18
CA ASP A 88 -14.64 -12.91 15.46
C ASP A 88 -15.33 -13.99 14.63
N VAL A 89 -15.11 -13.96 13.32
CA VAL A 89 -15.68 -14.92 12.38
C VAL A 89 -14.59 -15.55 11.52
N THR A 90 -14.84 -16.75 11.04
CA THR A 90 -13.93 -17.44 10.13
C THR A 90 -14.55 -17.47 8.74
N VAL A 91 -13.89 -16.80 7.79
CA VAL A 91 -14.18 -16.93 6.37
C VAL A 91 -13.71 -18.32 5.93
N PRO A 92 -14.52 -19.10 5.19
CA PRO A 92 -14.19 -20.50 4.91
C PRO A 92 -13.01 -20.70 3.96
N GLU A 93 -12.49 -19.62 3.37
CA GLU A 93 -11.44 -19.63 2.36
C GLU A 93 -10.28 -18.69 2.73
N LYS A 94 -9.11 -18.89 2.09
CA LYS A 94 -7.95 -18.02 2.29
C LYS A 94 -8.20 -16.66 1.67
N LEU A 95 -7.87 -15.60 2.40
CA LEU A 95 -7.99 -14.23 1.91
C LEU A 95 -6.75 -13.81 1.11
N SER A 96 -6.96 -12.96 0.11
CA SER A 96 -5.91 -12.34 -0.72
C SER A 96 -5.54 -10.95 -0.26
N ILE A 97 -6.42 -10.28 0.51
CA ILE A 97 -6.25 -8.89 0.96
C ILE A 97 -7.04 -8.63 2.25
N GLY A 98 -6.70 -7.55 2.96
CA GLY A 98 -7.42 -7.07 4.13
C GLY A 98 -8.83 -6.59 3.83
N PRO A 99 -9.65 -6.38 4.87
CA PRO A 99 -11.05 -6.01 4.74
C PRO A 99 -11.25 -4.57 4.27
N GLY A 100 -12.42 -4.29 3.70
CA GLY A 100 -13.02 -2.96 3.61
C GLY A 100 -14.30 -2.91 4.42
N SER A 101 -14.59 -1.79 5.08
CA SER A 101 -15.80 -1.63 5.89
C SER A 101 -16.26 -0.17 5.98
N ASP A 102 -17.58 0.04 6.01
CA ASP A 102 -18.22 1.31 6.34
C ASP A 102 -18.85 1.30 7.75
N GLY A 103 -18.62 0.25 8.52
CA GLY A 103 -19.21 0.04 9.84
C GLY A 103 -20.51 -0.76 9.81
N LYS A 104 -21.24 -0.75 8.70
CA LYS A 104 -22.49 -1.51 8.50
C LYS A 104 -22.25 -2.80 7.73
N VAL A 105 -21.41 -2.74 6.71
CA VAL A 105 -21.01 -3.87 5.89
C VAL A 105 -19.49 -3.98 5.86
N THR A 106 -18.99 -5.19 6.07
CA THR A 106 -17.57 -5.52 5.96
C THR A 106 -17.37 -6.53 4.84
N ALA A 107 -16.55 -6.18 3.86
CA ALA A 107 -16.26 -7.04 2.71
C ALA A 107 -14.81 -7.55 2.76
N VAL A 108 -14.61 -8.83 2.42
CA VAL A 108 -13.31 -9.47 2.26
C VAL A 108 -13.28 -10.26 0.95
N VAL A 109 -12.07 -10.44 0.40
CA VAL A 109 -11.88 -11.17 -0.86
C VAL A 109 -10.92 -12.33 -0.66
N THR A 110 -11.25 -13.45 -1.25
CA THR A 110 -10.46 -14.69 -1.18
C THR A 110 -9.46 -14.77 -2.32
N THR A 111 -8.51 -15.70 -2.22
CA THR A 111 -7.53 -15.97 -3.29
C THR A 111 -8.18 -16.51 -4.56
N GLU A 112 -9.38 -17.06 -4.48
CA GLU A 112 -10.15 -17.60 -5.61
C GLU A 112 -11.06 -16.54 -6.26
N GLY A 113 -11.08 -15.30 -5.74
CA GLY A 113 -11.90 -14.22 -6.25
C GLY A 113 -13.34 -14.23 -5.74
N ASP A 114 -13.60 -14.90 -4.62
CA ASP A 114 -14.88 -14.85 -3.93
C ASP A 114 -14.90 -13.66 -2.96
N VAL A 115 -15.94 -12.87 -3.03
CA VAL A 115 -16.21 -11.75 -2.12
C VAL A 115 -17.25 -12.19 -1.11
N PHE A 116 -16.90 -12.10 0.16
CA PHE A 116 -17.84 -12.32 1.26
C PHE A 116 -18.16 -11.00 1.93
N ALA A 117 -19.43 -10.77 2.24
CA ALA A 117 -19.85 -9.62 3.02
C ALA A 117 -20.52 -10.05 4.33
N TYR A 118 -20.21 -9.28 5.34
CA TYR A 118 -20.70 -9.46 6.71
C TYR A 118 -21.39 -8.19 7.17
N ASP A 119 -22.51 -8.35 7.90
CA ASP A 119 -23.18 -7.23 8.56
C ASP A 119 -22.45 -6.79 9.84
N ASP A 120 -22.99 -5.78 10.51
CA ASP A 120 -22.41 -5.22 11.73
C ASP A 120 -22.36 -6.22 12.90
N SER A 121 -23.15 -7.30 12.85
CA SER A 121 -23.14 -8.39 13.85
C SER A 121 -22.11 -9.49 13.55
N GLY A 122 -21.44 -9.44 12.39
CA GLY A 122 -20.53 -10.47 11.92
C GLY A 122 -21.23 -11.64 11.19
N LYS A 123 -22.52 -11.50 10.85
CA LYS A 123 -23.25 -12.50 10.07
C LYS A 123 -22.93 -12.33 8.58
N ASN A 124 -22.59 -13.44 7.90
CA ASN A 124 -22.46 -13.42 6.45
C ASN A 124 -23.81 -13.14 5.80
N ILE A 125 -23.89 -12.11 4.95
CA ILE A 125 -25.11 -11.65 4.29
C ILE A 125 -25.18 -12.03 2.82
N TRP A 126 -24.04 -12.11 2.13
CA TRP A 126 -23.97 -12.57 0.75
C TRP A 126 -22.55 -12.98 0.35
N LYS A 127 -22.46 -13.74 -0.74
CA LYS A 127 -21.25 -14.12 -1.45
C LYS A 127 -21.38 -13.75 -2.92
N PHE A 128 -20.29 -13.25 -3.53
CA PHE A 128 -20.23 -12.93 -4.95
C PHE A 128 -18.89 -13.41 -5.53
N HIS A 129 -18.92 -14.05 -6.70
CA HIS A 129 -17.69 -14.46 -7.40
C HIS A 129 -17.33 -13.43 -8.48
N ILE A 130 -16.16 -12.76 -8.34
CA ILE A 130 -15.74 -11.73 -9.30
C ILE A 130 -15.06 -12.33 -10.54
N GLY A 131 -14.52 -13.53 -10.45
CA GLY A 131 -13.79 -14.19 -11.54
C GLY A 131 -12.47 -13.50 -11.83
N GLY A 132 -11.43 -13.87 -11.12
CA GLY A 132 -10.08 -13.30 -11.25
C GLY A 132 -9.46 -12.93 -9.92
N GLU A 133 -8.18 -12.61 -9.96
CA GLU A 133 -7.40 -12.28 -8.77
C GLU A 133 -7.69 -10.85 -8.31
N VAL A 134 -7.81 -10.67 -7.00
CA VAL A 134 -7.98 -9.36 -6.35
C VAL A 134 -6.89 -9.19 -5.31
N LEU A 135 -6.09 -8.15 -5.45
CA LEU A 135 -5.02 -7.77 -4.52
C LEU A 135 -5.22 -6.35 -3.95
N THR A 136 -6.40 -5.79 -4.15
CA THR A 136 -6.78 -4.46 -3.68
C THR A 136 -7.90 -4.60 -2.64
N ALA A 137 -7.74 -3.99 -1.47
CA ALA A 137 -8.79 -4.01 -0.44
C ALA A 137 -10.09 -3.43 -1.00
N PRO A 138 -11.24 -4.04 -0.72
CA PRO A 138 -12.54 -3.49 -1.08
C PRO A 138 -12.74 -2.08 -0.52
N VAL A 139 -13.42 -1.23 -1.25
CA VAL A 139 -13.98 0.02 -0.71
C VAL A 139 -15.46 -0.20 -0.45
N VAL A 140 -15.91 0.03 0.78
CA VAL A 140 -17.33 0.01 1.15
C VAL A 140 -17.74 1.42 1.48
N ALA A 141 -18.57 2.04 0.64
CA ALA A 141 -19.02 3.41 0.81
C ALA A 141 -20.28 3.67 -0.03
N GLY A 142 -21.14 4.59 0.38
CA GLY A 142 -22.34 4.98 -0.35
C GLY A 142 -23.31 3.83 -0.68
N GLY A 143 -23.32 2.79 0.17
CA GLY A 143 -24.12 1.57 -0.04
C GLY A 143 -23.62 0.68 -1.20
N VAL A 144 -22.35 0.83 -1.59
CA VAL A 144 -21.68 0.04 -2.64
C VAL A 144 -20.41 -0.59 -2.10
N VAL A 145 -20.18 -1.85 -2.43
CA VAL A 145 -18.89 -2.51 -2.28
C VAL A 145 -18.18 -2.45 -3.63
N VAL A 146 -17.09 -1.69 -3.71
CA VAL A 146 -16.28 -1.58 -4.92
C VAL A 146 -15.10 -2.54 -4.82
N ILE A 147 -15.01 -3.44 -5.78
CA ILE A 147 -13.92 -4.41 -5.93
C ILE A 147 -13.13 -4.08 -7.18
N ARG A 148 -11.79 -4.13 -7.08
CA ARG A 148 -10.89 -3.98 -8.22
C ARG A 148 -10.11 -5.27 -8.47
N GLY A 149 -10.34 -5.89 -9.63
CA GLY A 149 -9.55 -7.02 -10.13
C GLY A 149 -8.18 -6.59 -10.70
N LEU A 150 -7.25 -7.54 -10.77
CA LEU A 150 -5.95 -7.31 -11.42
C LEU A 150 -6.07 -7.08 -12.94
N ASP A 151 -7.17 -7.48 -13.55
CA ASP A 151 -7.51 -7.26 -14.95
C ASP A 151 -8.01 -5.84 -15.26
N ASN A 152 -7.82 -4.90 -14.34
CA ASN A 152 -8.31 -3.51 -14.42
C ASN A 152 -9.84 -3.37 -14.49
N ARG A 153 -10.56 -4.39 -14.09
CA ARG A 153 -12.01 -4.37 -13.96
C ARG A 153 -12.39 -3.91 -12.55
N PHE A 154 -13.30 -2.94 -12.49
CA PHE A 154 -13.95 -2.52 -11.26
C PHE A 154 -15.39 -3.00 -11.26
N VAL A 155 -15.83 -3.54 -10.17
CA VAL A 155 -17.19 -4.04 -9.98
C VAL A 155 -17.79 -3.36 -8.76
N GLY A 156 -18.91 -2.67 -8.95
CA GLY A 156 -19.71 -2.14 -7.85
C GLY A 156 -20.84 -3.08 -7.53
N LEU A 157 -20.88 -3.56 -6.30
CA LEU A 157 -21.91 -4.43 -5.77
C LEU A 157 -22.78 -3.66 -4.78
N ASP A 158 -24.08 -3.89 -4.80
CA ASP A 158 -24.99 -3.39 -3.77
C ASP A 158 -24.55 -3.95 -2.40
N ALA A 159 -24.27 -3.08 -1.45
CA ALA A 159 -23.67 -3.48 -0.17
C ALA A 159 -24.60 -4.38 0.65
N ALA A 160 -25.93 -4.19 0.55
CA ALA A 160 -26.89 -4.98 1.30
C ALA A 160 -27.19 -6.35 0.67
N THR A 161 -27.13 -6.47 -0.66
CA THR A 161 -27.63 -7.65 -1.38
C THR A 161 -26.57 -8.40 -2.20
N GLY A 162 -25.39 -7.80 -2.41
CA GLY A 162 -24.35 -8.35 -3.28
C GLY A 162 -24.68 -8.32 -4.78
N LYS A 163 -25.83 -7.78 -5.17
CA LYS A 163 -26.20 -7.65 -6.58
C LYS A 163 -25.28 -6.64 -7.28
N ARG A 164 -24.79 -6.99 -8.47
CA ARG A 164 -23.96 -6.12 -9.26
C ARG A 164 -24.76 -4.90 -9.73
N ARG A 165 -24.29 -3.69 -9.37
CA ARG A 165 -24.85 -2.41 -9.81
C ARG A 165 -24.23 -1.97 -11.12
N TRP A 166 -22.88 -2.07 -11.24
CA TRP A 166 -22.12 -1.61 -12.39
C TRP A 166 -20.80 -2.36 -12.56
N ILE A 167 -20.24 -2.25 -13.77
CA ILE A 167 -18.86 -2.65 -14.10
C ILE A 167 -18.21 -1.47 -14.84
N TYR A 168 -16.98 -1.12 -14.44
CA TYR A 168 -16.10 -0.27 -15.20
C TYR A 168 -14.88 -1.09 -15.63
N GLN A 169 -14.66 -1.18 -16.94
CA GLN A 169 -13.55 -1.93 -17.52
C GLN A 169 -12.62 -0.96 -18.25
N ARG A 170 -11.35 -0.97 -17.87
CA ARG A 170 -10.33 -0.25 -18.60
C ARG A 170 -9.50 -1.22 -19.44
N GLN A 171 -9.05 -0.77 -20.60
CA GLN A 171 -8.16 -1.56 -21.45
C GLN A 171 -6.87 -1.87 -20.66
N GLN A 172 -6.48 -3.13 -20.66
CA GLN A 172 -5.27 -3.59 -19.97
C GLN A 172 -4.05 -3.20 -20.79
N SER A 173 -2.99 -2.73 -20.11
CA SER A 173 -1.68 -2.55 -20.72
C SER A 173 -1.07 -3.92 -21.06
N ALA A 174 -0.22 -3.99 -22.08
CA ALA A 174 0.46 -5.22 -22.48
C ALA A 174 1.27 -5.83 -21.33
N LEU A 175 1.84 -4.96 -20.47
CA LEU A 175 2.54 -5.34 -19.25
C LEU A 175 2.14 -4.36 -18.13
N SER A 176 1.89 -4.88 -16.93
CA SER A 176 1.60 -4.10 -15.73
C SER A 176 2.17 -4.83 -14.51
N LEU A 177 2.40 -4.09 -13.44
CA LEU A 177 2.83 -4.69 -12.17
C LEU A 177 1.72 -5.60 -11.62
N ARG A 178 2.10 -6.81 -11.17
CA ARG A 178 1.18 -7.71 -10.46
C ARG A 178 1.16 -7.36 -8.98
N VAL A 179 0.50 -6.25 -8.66
CA VAL A 179 0.36 -5.72 -7.31
C VAL A 179 -1.07 -5.20 -7.09
N GLY A 180 -1.47 -5.05 -5.84
CA GLY A 180 -2.70 -4.34 -5.50
C GLY A 180 -2.56 -2.85 -5.81
N TYR A 181 -3.49 -2.32 -6.58
CA TYR A 181 -3.56 -0.87 -6.83
C TYR A 181 -4.45 -0.22 -5.77
N GLY A 182 -3.86 0.64 -4.95
CA GLY A 182 -4.60 1.27 -3.86
C GLY A 182 -5.78 2.11 -4.33
N MET A 183 -6.87 2.05 -3.58
CA MET A 183 -8.06 2.89 -3.76
C MET A 183 -8.22 3.81 -2.54
N LEU A 184 -8.40 5.10 -2.78
CA LEU A 184 -8.72 6.11 -1.76
C LEU A 184 -10.19 6.49 -1.93
N SER A 185 -11.02 6.21 -0.94
CA SER A 185 -12.41 6.71 -0.90
C SER A 185 -12.42 8.16 -0.40
N ILE A 186 -13.18 9.00 -1.06
CA ILE A 186 -13.45 10.38 -0.65
C ILE A 186 -14.94 10.47 -0.38
N GLY A 187 -15.28 10.45 0.90
CA GLY A 187 -16.66 10.30 1.34
C GLY A 187 -17.32 9.05 0.76
N ASP A 188 -18.61 9.17 0.52
CA ASP A 188 -19.45 8.12 -0.05
C ASP A 188 -19.65 8.26 -1.58
N GLU A 189 -18.97 9.21 -2.21
CA GLU A 189 -19.26 9.64 -3.58
C GLU A 189 -18.28 9.09 -4.60
N VAL A 190 -16.97 9.11 -4.29
CA VAL A 190 -15.94 8.80 -5.28
C VAL A 190 -14.78 8.01 -4.69
N ILE A 191 -14.10 7.25 -5.57
CA ILE A 191 -12.79 6.66 -5.30
C ILE A 191 -11.74 7.28 -6.21
N VAL A 192 -10.52 7.47 -5.68
CA VAL A 192 -9.34 7.84 -6.46
C VAL A 192 -8.38 6.67 -6.47
N THR A 193 -7.86 6.33 -7.63
CA THR A 193 -6.97 5.18 -7.80
C THR A 193 -5.99 5.41 -8.94
N GLY A 194 -4.86 4.71 -8.86
CA GLY A 194 -3.89 4.71 -9.95
C GLY A 194 -4.19 3.65 -11.00
N PHE A 195 -3.55 3.80 -12.15
CA PHE A 195 -3.63 2.87 -13.29
C PHE A 195 -2.25 2.58 -13.85
N ALA A 196 -2.17 1.54 -14.66
CA ALA A 196 -1.00 1.27 -15.48
C ALA A 196 -0.76 2.41 -16.48
N GLY A 197 0.49 2.63 -16.86
CA GLY A 197 0.87 3.67 -17.80
C GLY A 197 0.95 5.08 -17.21
N GLY A 198 1.21 5.19 -15.90
CA GLY A 198 1.51 6.46 -15.24
C GLY A 198 0.31 7.39 -15.04
N ARG A 199 -0.88 6.83 -14.91
CA ARG A 199 -2.13 7.59 -14.80
C ARG A 199 -2.81 7.35 -13.45
N PHE A 200 -3.59 8.30 -13.00
CA PHE A 200 -4.52 8.13 -11.87
C PHE A 200 -5.82 8.86 -12.19
N GLY A 201 -6.88 8.49 -11.50
CA GLY A 201 -8.18 9.05 -11.81
C GLY A 201 -9.21 8.84 -10.72
N MET A 202 -10.35 9.46 -10.90
CA MET A 202 -11.49 9.46 -9.99
C MET A 202 -12.68 8.78 -10.65
N ILE A 203 -13.30 7.87 -9.91
CA ILE A 203 -14.46 7.07 -10.35
C ILE A 203 -15.59 7.28 -9.35
N GLY A 204 -16.80 7.48 -9.84
CA GLY A 204 -18.00 7.57 -9.01
C GLY A 204 -18.39 6.24 -8.38
N ILE A 205 -18.63 6.20 -7.08
CA ILE A 205 -19.00 4.98 -6.35
C ILE A 205 -20.39 4.48 -6.77
N ALA A 206 -21.33 5.38 -6.94
CA ALA A 206 -22.72 5.01 -7.22
C ALA A 206 -22.92 4.32 -8.59
N ASN A 207 -22.17 4.70 -9.61
CA ASN A 207 -22.41 4.30 -11.01
C ASN A 207 -21.18 3.79 -11.77
N GLY A 208 -19.98 3.83 -11.16
CA GLY A 208 -18.72 3.43 -11.81
C GLY A 208 -18.24 4.39 -12.91
N GLY A 209 -18.86 5.57 -13.04
CA GLY A 209 -18.51 6.55 -14.07
C GLY A 209 -17.15 7.19 -13.79
N LEU A 210 -16.30 7.28 -14.83
CA LEU A 210 -15.04 8.02 -14.76
C LEU A 210 -15.33 9.52 -14.65
N VAL A 211 -14.89 10.16 -13.55
CA VAL A 211 -15.06 11.60 -13.35
C VAL A 211 -13.94 12.35 -14.06
N TRP A 212 -12.69 11.96 -13.82
CA TRP A 212 -11.51 12.44 -14.54
C TRP A 212 -10.39 11.42 -14.48
N GLU A 213 -9.45 11.52 -15.41
CA GLU A 213 -8.22 10.74 -15.45
C GLU A 213 -7.06 11.63 -15.92
N THR A 214 -5.92 11.58 -15.21
CA THR A 214 -4.78 12.45 -15.44
C THR A 214 -3.48 11.65 -15.53
N PRO A 215 -2.64 11.85 -16.55
CA PRO A 215 -1.31 11.29 -16.62
C PRO A 215 -0.35 12.11 -15.74
N ILE A 216 0.37 11.47 -14.81
CA ILE A 216 1.50 12.09 -14.10
C ILE A 216 2.83 11.71 -14.72
N SER A 217 2.85 10.61 -15.48
CA SER A 217 4.05 10.07 -16.09
C SER A 217 3.70 9.39 -17.41
N PHE A 218 4.70 9.16 -18.24
CA PHE A 218 4.55 8.47 -19.52
C PHE A 218 5.60 7.35 -19.62
N PRO A 219 5.23 6.18 -20.19
CA PRO A 219 6.17 5.08 -20.41
C PRO A 219 7.38 5.56 -21.23
N LYS A 220 8.59 5.25 -20.74
CA LYS A 220 9.86 5.59 -21.40
C LYS A 220 10.70 4.32 -21.54
N GLY A 221 11.45 4.19 -22.63
CA GLY A 221 12.37 3.08 -22.84
C GLY A 221 12.04 2.26 -24.08
N PHE A 222 12.93 1.31 -24.39
CA PHE A 222 12.87 0.47 -25.60
C PHE A 222 12.21 -0.88 -25.32
N SER A 223 12.37 -1.42 -24.12
CA SER A 223 11.77 -2.69 -23.69
C SER A 223 10.46 -2.47 -22.94
N GLU A 224 9.59 -3.49 -22.95
CA GLU A 224 8.34 -3.47 -22.17
C GLU A 224 8.59 -3.29 -20.67
N ILE A 225 9.71 -3.85 -20.14
CA ILE A 225 10.08 -3.69 -18.73
C ILE A 225 10.48 -2.25 -18.40
N GLU A 226 11.24 -1.59 -19.27
CA GLU A 226 11.60 -0.17 -19.11
C GLU A 226 10.40 0.75 -19.22
N ARG A 227 9.35 0.32 -19.93
CA ARG A 227 8.10 1.06 -20.12
C ARG A 227 7.08 0.86 -19.01
N LEU A 228 7.35 -0.07 -18.06
CA LEU A 228 6.53 -0.20 -16.85
C LEU A 228 6.49 1.13 -16.08
N ASN A 229 5.31 1.66 -15.91
CA ASN A 229 5.12 2.98 -15.35
C ASN A 229 3.74 3.06 -14.68
N ASP A 230 3.59 2.30 -13.60
CA ASP A 230 2.29 2.11 -12.97
C ASP A 230 2.15 2.99 -11.73
N VAL A 231 0.99 3.62 -11.58
CA VAL A 231 0.56 4.24 -10.32
C VAL A 231 -0.14 3.15 -9.52
N SER A 232 0.64 2.33 -8.82
CA SER A 232 0.12 1.17 -8.08
C SER A 232 -0.27 1.47 -6.65
N ALA A 233 0.42 2.40 -6.01
CA ALA A 233 0.14 2.76 -4.63
C ALA A 233 -1.15 3.59 -4.49
N LYS A 234 -1.71 3.59 -3.28
CA LYS A 234 -2.87 4.41 -2.95
C LYS A 234 -2.53 5.90 -3.06
N PRO A 235 -3.30 6.69 -3.82
CA PRO A 235 -3.17 8.14 -3.79
C PRO A 235 -3.46 8.72 -2.40
N SER A 236 -2.86 9.85 -2.08
CA SER A 236 -3.14 10.60 -0.85
C SER A 236 -3.90 11.89 -1.16
N MET A 237 -4.63 12.40 -0.15
CA MET A 237 -5.38 13.64 -0.26
C MET A 237 -5.19 14.52 0.98
N GLU A 238 -5.01 15.81 0.76
CA GLU A 238 -5.01 16.84 1.79
C GLU A 238 -5.71 18.08 1.26
N GLY A 239 -6.84 18.44 1.89
CA GLY A 239 -7.72 19.47 1.38
C GLY A 239 -8.22 19.14 -0.04
N GLU A 240 -7.98 20.04 -1.00
CA GLU A 240 -8.34 19.83 -2.41
C GLU A 240 -7.20 19.26 -3.27
N ARG A 241 -6.09 18.86 -2.67
CA ARG A 241 -4.93 18.33 -3.38
C ARG A 241 -4.88 16.81 -3.28
N ILE A 242 -4.84 16.12 -4.42
CA ILE A 242 -4.62 14.69 -4.52
C ILE A 242 -3.23 14.48 -5.13
N CYS A 243 -2.41 13.64 -4.47
CA CYS A 243 -1.10 13.30 -4.98
C CYS A 243 -0.97 11.80 -5.20
N ALA A 244 -0.21 11.44 -6.22
CA ALA A 244 0.11 10.06 -6.56
C ALA A 244 1.55 9.94 -7.05
N VAL A 245 2.08 8.73 -7.03
CA VAL A 245 3.43 8.43 -7.49
C VAL A 245 3.41 7.18 -8.36
N SER A 246 4.22 7.18 -9.42
CA SER A 246 4.36 6.03 -10.31
C SER A 246 5.70 5.32 -10.12
N TYR A 247 5.68 4.02 -10.34
CA TYR A 247 6.89 3.22 -10.52
C TYR A 247 7.59 3.65 -11.82
N GLN A 248 8.91 3.77 -11.81
CA GLN A 248 9.76 4.22 -12.94
C GLN A 248 9.29 5.53 -13.59
N GLY A 249 8.70 6.45 -12.80
CA GLY A 249 8.15 7.66 -13.39
C GLY A 249 8.22 8.89 -12.51
N ARG A 250 7.08 9.38 -12.07
CA ARG A 250 6.95 10.68 -11.42
C ARG A 250 6.06 10.62 -10.18
N ILE A 251 6.32 11.54 -9.26
CA ILE A 251 5.37 11.99 -8.26
C ILE A 251 4.68 13.25 -8.79
N GLY A 252 3.38 13.37 -8.58
CA GLY A 252 2.62 14.54 -9.01
C GLY A 252 1.36 14.75 -8.21
N CYS A 253 0.91 15.99 -8.16
CA CYS A 253 -0.32 16.39 -7.48
C CYS A 253 -1.27 17.08 -8.44
N ALA A 254 -2.56 16.89 -8.21
CA ALA A 254 -3.63 17.48 -8.98
C ALA A 254 -4.72 18.06 -8.08
N GLN A 255 -5.54 18.93 -8.63
CA GLN A 255 -6.76 19.40 -7.98
C GLN A 255 -7.80 18.29 -7.94
N ALA A 256 -8.34 17.99 -6.76
CA ALA A 256 -9.32 16.92 -6.58
C ALA A 256 -10.53 17.04 -7.47
N ARG A 257 -11.04 18.26 -7.63
CA ARG A 257 -12.27 18.54 -8.38
C ARG A 257 -12.13 18.34 -9.90
N THR A 258 -10.98 18.69 -10.47
CA THR A 258 -10.78 18.76 -11.93
C THR A 258 -9.78 17.73 -12.48
N GLY A 259 -8.93 17.16 -11.62
CA GLY A 259 -7.80 16.33 -12.04
C GLY A 259 -6.65 17.12 -12.69
N ASN A 260 -6.72 18.45 -12.76
CA ASN A 260 -5.65 19.26 -13.35
C ASN A 260 -4.37 19.19 -12.50
N LEU A 261 -3.27 18.80 -13.13
CA LEU A 261 -1.96 18.75 -12.47
C LEU A 261 -1.57 20.15 -11.99
N THR A 262 -1.17 20.23 -10.72
CA THR A 262 -0.59 21.45 -10.14
C THR A 262 0.92 21.45 -10.27
N TRP A 263 1.55 20.29 -10.07
CA TRP A 263 2.97 20.08 -10.27
C TRP A 263 3.29 18.58 -10.41
N PHE A 264 4.48 18.28 -10.93
CA PHE A 264 5.07 16.94 -10.94
C PHE A 264 6.59 17.01 -10.89
N LYS A 265 7.24 15.94 -10.41
CA LYS A 265 8.71 15.78 -10.35
C LYS A 265 9.09 14.35 -10.74
N ASP A 266 10.28 14.17 -11.32
CA ASP A 266 10.81 12.83 -11.56
C ASP A 266 11.14 12.18 -10.23
N PHE A 267 10.45 11.08 -9.94
CA PHE A 267 10.58 10.31 -8.70
C PHE A 267 9.87 8.96 -8.86
N SER A 268 10.58 7.87 -8.61
CA SER A 268 10.04 6.53 -8.73
C SER A 268 9.71 5.94 -7.36
N SER A 269 8.50 5.44 -7.20
CA SER A 269 8.05 4.75 -5.99
C SER A 269 6.89 3.80 -6.28
N PHE A 270 6.79 2.76 -5.47
CA PHE A 270 5.64 1.85 -5.41
C PHE A 270 4.97 1.82 -4.01
N THR A 271 5.47 2.62 -3.04
CA THR A 271 4.96 2.58 -1.65
C THR A 271 3.90 3.64 -1.36
N GLY A 272 3.66 4.57 -2.29
CA GLY A 272 2.64 5.60 -2.11
C GLY A 272 3.14 6.93 -1.57
N THR A 273 2.20 7.80 -1.31
CA THR A 273 2.44 9.15 -0.81
C THR A 273 1.60 9.42 0.43
N THR A 274 2.10 10.30 1.29
CA THR A 274 1.31 10.92 2.36
C THR A 274 1.52 12.43 2.34
N GLN A 275 0.62 13.18 2.93
CA GLN A 275 0.65 14.64 2.86
C GLN A 275 0.39 15.28 4.22
N SER A 276 0.93 16.46 4.36
CA SER A 276 0.46 17.50 5.29
C SER A 276 0.12 18.76 4.50
N THR A 277 -0.30 19.80 5.17
CA THR A 277 -0.58 21.09 4.52
C THR A 277 0.63 21.62 3.76
N GLU A 278 1.85 21.46 4.32
CA GLU A 278 3.09 22.05 3.78
C GLU A 278 3.87 21.08 2.89
N PHE A 279 3.74 19.76 3.08
CA PHE A 279 4.61 18.78 2.46
C PHE A 279 3.86 17.60 1.85
N VAL A 280 4.49 17.00 0.85
CA VAL A 280 4.16 15.67 0.31
C VAL A 280 5.37 14.77 0.52
N PHE A 281 5.14 13.59 1.10
CA PHE A 281 6.20 12.63 1.41
C PHE A 281 6.04 11.37 0.58
N ALA A 282 7.16 10.82 0.15
CA ALA A 282 7.24 9.51 -0.49
C ALA A 282 8.60 8.86 -0.21
N ALA A 283 8.63 7.52 -0.26
CA ALA A 283 9.88 6.78 -0.22
C ALA A 283 10.16 6.18 -1.60
N ASN A 284 11.39 6.28 -2.09
CA ASN A 284 11.79 5.68 -3.36
C ASN A 284 12.11 4.18 -3.20
N GLU A 285 12.43 3.52 -4.30
CA GLU A 285 12.75 2.07 -4.34
C GLU A 285 13.97 1.68 -3.49
N LYS A 286 14.82 2.65 -3.14
CA LYS A 286 15.96 2.45 -2.23
C LYS A 286 15.60 2.71 -0.78
N SER A 287 14.33 3.04 -0.48
CA SER A 287 13.86 3.46 0.84
C SER A 287 14.43 4.82 1.28
N HIS A 288 14.81 5.68 0.34
CA HIS A 288 15.12 7.07 0.65
C HIS A 288 13.80 7.83 0.80
N VAL A 289 13.62 8.48 1.92
CA VAL A 289 12.40 9.25 2.21
C VAL A 289 12.63 10.69 1.80
N THR A 290 11.72 11.22 0.99
CA THR A 290 11.82 12.57 0.44
C THR A 290 10.58 13.38 0.80
N ALA A 291 10.79 14.63 1.19
CA ALA A 291 9.74 15.63 1.31
C ALA A 291 9.78 16.60 0.15
N PHE A 292 8.63 16.84 -0.42
CA PHE A 292 8.39 17.85 -1.45
C PHE A 292 7.49 18.95 -0.88
N ARG A 293 7.76 20.20 -1.22
CA ARG A 293 6.87 21.30 -0.88
C ARG A 293 5.53 21.11 -1.58
N SER A 294 4.46 21.20 -0.85
CA SER A 294 3.11 20.88 -1.34
C SER A 294 2.63 21.80 -2.46
N SER A 295 3.09 23.05 -2.50
CA SER A 295 2.65 24.07 -3.47
C SER A 295 3.25 23.92 -4.86
N ASP A 296 4.50 23.44 -4.98
CA ASP A 296 5.27 23.45 -6.23
C ASP A 296 6.13 22.20 -6.47
N GLY A 297 6.12 21.26 -5.53
CA GLY A 297 6.87 20.02 -5.61
C GLY A 297 8.40 20.20 -5.51
N VAL A 298 8.89 21.34 -5.03
CA VAL A 298 10.33 21.50 -4.76
C VAL A 298 10.75 20.55 -3.65
N GLN A 299 11.80 19.76 -3.89
CA GLN A 299 12.38 18.88 -2.87
C GLN A 299 12.94 19.72 -1.73
N VAL A 300 12.48 19.46 -0.50
CA VAL A 300 12.91 20.18 0.70
C VAL A 300 14.04 19.42 1.40
N TRP A 301 13.89 18.12 1.56
CA TRP A 301 14.91 17.23 2.12
C TRP A 301 14.80 15.82 1.57
N GLU A 302 15.88 15.04 1.70
CA GLU A 302 15.94 13.60 1.48
C GLU A 302 16.68 12.96 2.66
N ASN A 303 16.11 11.88 3.22
CA ASN A 303 16.76 11.07 4.24
C ASN A 303 17.09 9.69 3.67
N THR A 304 18.36 9.29 3.74
CA THR A 304 18.89 8.03 3.20
C THR A 304 19.22 6.99 4.27
N GLN A 305 18.95 7.26 5.54
CA GLN A 305 19.31 6.39 6.66
C GLN A 305 18.59 5.03 6.65
N LEU A 306 17.49 4.92 5.91
CA LEU A 306 16.72 3.69 5.75
C LEU A 306 17.01 2.94 4.44
N THR A 307 18.14 3.22 3.78
CA THR A 307 18.50 2.59 2.50
C THR A 307 18.35 1.07 2.55
N TRP A 308 17.61 0.50 1.58
CA TRP A 308 17.34 -0.93 1.41
C TRP A 308 16.62 -1.60 2.59
N ARG A 309 15.89 -0.84 3.39
CA ARG A 309 15.08 -1.40 4.48
C ARG A 309 13.66 -1.75 4.06
N ASP A 310 13.34 -1.56 2.79
CA ASP A 310 12.01 -1.81 2.21
C ASP A 310 10.90 -1.18 3.07
N VAL A 311 10.99 0.16 3.22
CA VAL A 311 9.98 0.90 3.99
C VAL A 311 8.62 0.85 3.31
N GLY A 312 7.57 0.76 4.13
CA GLY A 312 6.18 0.75 3.68
C GLY A 312 5.63 2.14 3.36
N GLU A 313 4.32 2.19 3.12
CA GLU A 313 3.58 3.44 2.87
C GLU A 313 3.71 4.39 4.08
N PRO A 314 4.09 5.66 3.87
CA PRO A 314 4.25 6.61 4.97
C PRO A 314 2.90 7.17 5.45
N LEU A 315 2.87 7.63 6.71
CA LEU A 315 1.78 8.40 7.32
C LEU A 315 2.32 9.71 7.88
N ALA A 316 1.85 10.85 7.37
CA ALA A 316 2.09 12.16 7.97
C ALA A 316 1.05 12.43 9.06
N ILE A 317 1.52 12.75 10.27
CA ILE A 317 0.65 13.09 11.40
C ILE A 317 1.37 14.09 12.32
N GLY A 318 0.68 15.17 12.71
CA GLY A 318 1.25 16.22 13.54
C GLY A 318 2.52 16.80 12.94
N ARG A 319 3.68 16.59 13.58
CA ARG A 319 4.99 17.07 13.11
C ARG A 319 5.89 15.97 12.55
N VAL A 320 5.37 14.73 12.48
CA VAL A 320 6.16 13.58 12.07
C VAL A 320 5.60 12.89 10.84
N VAL A 321 6.46 12.18 10.12
CA VAL A 321 6.11 11.18 9.15
C VAL A 321 6.52 9.82 9.70
N LEU A 322 5.57 8.87 9.76
CA LEU A 322 5.75 7.52 10.27
C LEU A 322 5.80 6.53 9.12
N MET A 323 6.63 5.51 9.23
CA MET A 323 6.67 4.39 8.28
C MET A 323 7.22 3.14 8.94
N GLY A 324 6.70 1.99 8.55
CA GLY A 324 7.26 0.70 8.94
C GLY A 324 8.38 0.25 8.00
N ASP A 325 9.15 -0.75 8.41
CA ASP A 325 10.14 -1.41 7.56
C ASP A 325 9.99 -2.94 7.54
N LYS A 326 10.74 -3.58 6.65
CA LYS A 326 10.72 -5.03 6.47
C LYS A 326 11.27 -5.81 7.67
N GLN A 327 12.05 -5.18 8.54
CA GLN A 327 12.56 -5.80 9.76
C GLN A 327 11.65 -5.61 10.98
N GLY A 328 10.47 -4.97 10.79
CA GLY A 328 9.46 -4.82 11.83
C GLY A 328 9.64 -3.61 12.75
N TYR A 329 10.42 -2.63 12.31
CA TYR A 329 10.53 -1.33 12.99
C TYR A 329 9.52 -0.33 12.45
N VAL A 330 9.11 0.59 13.31
CA VAL A 330 8.40 1.83 12.93
C VAL A 330 9.33 2.99 13.21
N HIS A 331 9.54 3.80 12.20
CA HIS A 331 10.39 4.98 12.20
C HIS A 331 9.55 6.24 12.18
N ALA A 332 9.95 7.25 12.95
CA ALA A 332 9.36 8.58 12.94
C ALA A 332 10.41 9.60 12.54
N MET A 333 10.13 10.37 11.49
CA MET A 333 10.98 11.46 11.01
C MET A 333 10.28 12.80 11.16
N SER A 334 11.06 13.88 11.36
CA SER A 334 10.57 15.24 11.31
C SER A 334 10.01 15.56 9.92
N GLN A 335 8.83 16.17 9.86
CA GLN A 335 8.27 16.61 8.58
C GLN A 335 9.09 17.77 7.97
N SER A 336 9.63 18.65 8.79
CA SER A 336 10.32 19.87 8.33
C SER A 336 11.76 19.64 7.89
N GLY A 337 12.49 18.72 8.52
CA GLY A 337 13.93 18.52 8.26
C GLY A 337 14.32 17.07 7.94
N GLY A 338 13.43 16.10 8.15
CA GLY A 338 13.71 14.69 7.85
C GLY A 338 14.58 13.99 8.89
N GLU A 339 14.87 14.61 10.04
CA GLU A 339 15.65 14.00 11.11
C GLU A 339 14.88 12.84 11.74
N MET A 340 15.60 11.77 12.12
CA MET A 340 15.01 10.66 12.84
C MET A 340 14.68 11.08 14.27
N LEU A 341 13.40 11.13 14.63
CA LEU A 341 12.92 11.56 15.94
C LEU A 341 12.62 10.41 16.89
N ALA A 342 12.16 9.28 16.38
CA ALA A 342 11.89 8.10 17.20
C ALA A 342 11.95 6.82 16.36
N ARG A 343 12.19 5.71 17.02
CA ARG A 343 12.11 4.37 16.46
C ARG A 343 11.63 3.40 17.52
N ILE A 344 10.64 2.59 17.14
CA ILE A 344 10.19 1.48 17.96
C ILE A 344 10.31 0.16 17.20
N ARG A 345 10.55 -0.94 17.92
CA ARG A 345 10.38 -2.27 17.36
C ARG A 345 8.97 -2.75 17.61
N HIS A 346 8.17 -2.79 16.53
CA HIS A 346 6.80 -3.23 16.59
C HIS A 346 6.69 -4.76 16.63
N ASP A 347 7.41 -5.44 15.71
CA ASP A 347 7.35 -6.89 15.55
C ASP A 347 8.70 -7.44 15.06
N THR A 348 8.79 -8.74 14.85
CA THR A 348 9.89 -9.43 14.16
C THR A 348 9.63 -9.65 12.67
N THR A 349 8.39 -9.45 12.24
CA THR A 349 7.91 -9.57 10.85
C THR A 349 7.71 -8.21 10.20
N PRO A 350 7.67 -8.11 8.86
CA PRO A 350 7.56 -6.85 8.15
C PRO A 350 6.38 -5.98 8.59
N VAL A 351 6.59 -4.66 8.66
CA VAL A 351 5.57 -3.63 8.80
C VAL A 351 5.59 -2.80 7.52
N THR A 352 4.86 -3.25 6.52
CA THR A 352 4.80 -2.59 5.20
C THR A 352 3.46 -1.94 4.92
N ALA A 353 2.42 -2.30 5.69
CA ALA A 353 1.16 -1.60 5.72
C ALA A 353 1.33 -0.19 6.31
N ALA A 354 0.62 0.80 5.74
CA ALA A 354 0.62 2.15 6.30
C ALA A 354 0.11 2.15 7.75
N PRO A 355 0.76 2.84 8.68
CA PRO A 355 0.13 3.18 9.94
C PRO A 355 -1.16 3.97 9.71
N ILE A 356 -2.16 3.83 10.58
CA ILE A 356 -3.44 4.54 10.47
C ILE A 356 -3.63 5.42 11.71
N ALA A 357 -3.80 6.72 11.50
CA ALA A 357 -4.13 7.65 12.58
C ALA A 357 -5.65 7.78 12.70
N VAL A 358 -6.19 7.47 13.88
CA VAL A 358 -7.62 7.53 14.16
C VAL A 358 -7.90 7.64 15.64
N GLY A 359 -8.84 8.48 16.04
CA GLY A 359 -9.30 8.61 17.44
C GLY A 359 -8.19 8.90 18.46
N GLY A 360 -7.15 9.64 18.06
CA GLY A 360 -5.97 9.93 18.90
C GLY A 360 -4.97 8.77 19.00
N LEU A 361 -5.22 7.68 18.31
CA LEU A 361 -4.36 6.49 18.27
C LEU A 361 -3.68 6.32 16.90
N ILE A 362 -2.59 5.59 16.91
CA ILE A 362 -1.88 5.15 15.70
C ILE A 362 -1.91 3.63 15.65
N LEU A 363 -2.65 3.08 14.69
CA LEU A 363 -2.72 1.64 14.45
C LEU A 363 -1.56 1.21 13.57
N VAL A 364 -0.88 0.14 13.98
CA VAL A 364 0.20 -0.50 13.20
C VAL A 364 -0.07 -1.99 13.12
N GLN A 365 -0.04 -2.54 11.92
CA GLN A 365 -0.16 -3.98 11.67
C GLN A 365 1.07 -4.53 10.98
N SER A 366 1.62 -5.64 11.50
CA SER A 366 2.69 -6.39 10.84
C SER A 366 2.15 -7.50 9.94
N GLN A 367 2.95 -8.01 9.01
CA GLN A 367 2.60 -9.18 8.20
C GLN A 367 2.41 -10.45 9.03
N GLY A 368 3.09 -10.57 10.19
CA GLY A 368 2.87 -11.65 11.15
C GLY A 368 1.51 -11.59 11.84
N GLY A 369 0.80 -10.47 11.69
CA GLY A 369 -0.55 -10.28 12.22
C GLY A 369 -0.61 -9.65 13.60
N LYS A 370 0.49 -9.07 14.08
CA LYS A 370 0.44 -8.23 15.28
C LYS A 370 -0.19 -6.88 14.91
N LEU A 371 -1.32 -6.57 15.53
CA LEU A 371 -2.01 -5.29 15.43
C LEU A 371 -1.92 -4.57 16.78
N THR A 372 -1.37 -3.36 16.79
CA THR A 372 -1.22 -2.57 18.02
C THR A 372 -1.73 -1.16 17.80
N ALA A 373 -2.48 -0.63 18.75
CA ALA A 373 -2.78 0.78 18.86
C ALA A 373 -1.77 1.45 19.78
N TYR A 374 -1.15 2.50 19.30
CA TYR A 374 -0.20 3.33 20.04
C TYR A 374 -0.81 4.70 20.32
N SER A 375 -0.50 5.24 21.50
CA SER A 375 -0.73 6.64 21.82
C SER A 375 0.60 7.39 21.77
N PRO A 376 0.71 8.49 21.01
CA PRO A 376 1.87 9.37 21.10
C PRO A 376 1.89 10.04 22.49
N LYS A 377 3.02 9.99 23.18
CA LYS A 377 3.25 10.63 24.49
C LYS A 377 4.36 11.65 24.40
#